data_621caf83bbc01aa45c5b15bcb0035e27
#
_entry.id   621caf83bbc01aa45c5b15bcb0035e27
#
_cell.length_a   1.000
_cell.length_b   1.000
_cell.length_c   1.000
_cell.angle_alpha   90.00
_cell.angle_beta   90.00
_cell.angle_gamma   90.00
#
_symmetry.space_group_name_H-M   'P 1'
#
loop_
_entity.id
_entity.type
_entity.pdbx_description
1 polymer ?
#
loop_
_entity_poly.entity_id
_entity_poly.type
_entity_poly.pdbx_seq_one_letter_code
_entity_poly.pdbx_strand_id
1 'polypeptide(L)'
;DLTDVIDDLFLIDVKGKNKYLELLKLVFLAQKGHFDMVVSSGGNKLISVLLAMTGIKQRYGYYTGKLSQILLTKAVPLNKKQYACAMYHDLITPITAHKTELPEINVAPQEKFPNTVLIHPGVSKMSVNKGMIKTVGADVWADVVSLLLEQGKHVMLAGGPDDKEVIESILSKVDENSPNFTNYYGKTRSLKDLAVLIGQAEKFVCSDSAPLHVGVAMKTRTYAIFGPTDDKMLIPQSDLVTAIKANDSCSIKPCLWAHRQTTCENLDCLKITAQDIVNAVNS
;
A
#
# COMPACT_ATOMS: atom_id res chain seq x y z
N ASP A 1 -7.79 7.92 -10.76
CA ASP A 1 -8.96 8.73 -10.39
C ASP A 1 -9.21 8.91 -8.88
N LEU A 2 -8.16 8.79 -8.06
CA LEU A 2 -8.21 9.13 -6.63
C LEU A 2 -7.73 10.56 -6.34
N THR A 3 -7.37 11.31 -7.38
CA THR A 3 -6.91 12.70 -7.29
C THR A 3 -7.40 13.49 -8.49
N ASP A 4 -7.66 14.77 -8.28
CA ASP A 4 -8.02 15.76 -9.31
C ASP A 4 -6.89 16.77 -9.57
N VAL A 5 -5.71 16.56 -8.94
CA VAL A 5 -4.55 17.45 -9.08
C VAL A 5 -3.56 17.00 -10.18
N ILE A 6 -3.88 15.92 -10.91
CA ILE A 6 -3.06 15.41 -12.02
C ILE A 6 -3.72 15.81 -13.34
N ASP A 7 -3.05 16.64 -14.14
CA ASP A 7 -3.51 17.04 -15.46
C ASP A 7 -3.32 15.90 -16.48
N ASP A 8 -2.12 15.30 -16.51
CA ASP A 8 -1.76 14.25 -17.47
C ASP A 8 -1.05 13.07 -16.80
N LEU A 9 -1.36 11.85 -17.23
CA LEU A 9 -0.72 10.60 -16.78
C LEU A 9 -0.04 9.89 -17.95
N PHE A 10 1.27 9.70 -17.86
CA PHE A 10 2.06 8.95 -18.84
C PHE A 10 2.57 7.63 -18.25
N LEU A 11 2.22 6.51 -18.86
CA LEU A 11 2.70 5.19 -18.46
C LEU A 11 3.97 4.82 -19.24
N ILE A 12 5.04 4.48 -18.52
CA ILE A 12 6.34 4.12 -19.06
C ILE A 12 6.71 2.72 -18.60
N ASP A 13 6.91 1.79 -19.53
CA ASP A 13 7.32 0.42 -19.21
C ASP A 13 8.84 0.30 -19.01
N VAL A 14 9.29 0.55 -17.79
CA VAL A 14 10.72 0.45 -17.41
C VAL A 14 11.19 -0.98 -17.14
N LYS A 15 10.31 -2.00 -17.26
CA LYS A 15 10.63 -3.40 -16.99
C LYS A 15 10.58 -4.28 -18.24
N GLY A 16 10.00 -3.80 -19.33
CA GLY A 16 9.87 -4.50 -20.59
C GLY A 16 11.20 -4.66 -21.34
N LYS A 17 11.14 -5.41 -22.43
CA LYS A 17 12.31 -5.64 -23.32
C LYS A 17 12.90 -4.34 -23.86
N ASN A 18 12.07 -3.32 -24.09
CA ASN A 18 12.45 -2.03 -24.69
C ASN A 18 12.67 -0.93 -23.63
N LYS A 19 13.02 -1.27 -22.40
CA LYS A 19 13.16 -0.33 -21.28
C LYS A 19 13.98 0.93 -21.58
N TYR A 20 15.03 0.81 -22.38
CA TYR A 20 15.86 1.98 -22.74
C TYR A 20 15.15 2.93 -23.69
N LEU A 21 14.36 2.42 -24.65
CA LEU A 21 13.51 3.24 -25.51
C LEU A 21 12.41 3.94 -24.71
N GLU A 22 11.80 3.26 -23.76
CA GLU A 22 10.82 3.84 -22.86
C GLU A 22 11.42 4.94 -21.96
N LEU A 23 12.64 4.76 -21.48
CA LEU A 23 13.36 5.80 -20.74
C LEU A 23 13.70 7.02 -21.63
N LEU A 24 14.07 6.81 -22.89
CA LEU A 24 14.25 7.91 -23.86
C LEU A 24 12.93 8.61 -24.18
N LYS A 25 11.83 7.85 -24.30
CA LYS A 25 10.49 8.41 -24.46
C LYS A 25 10.12 9.30 -23.28
N LEU A 26 10.42 8.88 -22.02
CA LEU A 26 10.23 9.71 -20.84
C LEU A 26 10.96 11.04 -20.96
N VAL A 27 12.25 11.02 -21.36
CA VAL A 27 13.05 12.25 -21.52
C VAL A 27 12.44 13.15 -22.60
N PHE A 28 12.04 12.58 -23.74
CA PHE A 28 11.40 13.33 -24.82
C PHE A 28 10.06 13.95 -24.40
N LEU A 29 9.20 13.21 -23.71
CA LEU A 29 7.93 13.72 -23.18
C LEU A 29 8.17 14.89 -22.21
N ALA A 30 9.16 14.73 -21.33
CA ALA A 30 9.52 15.77 -20.37
C ALA A 30 10.05 17.04 -21.05
N GLN A 31 10.85 16.90 -22.11
CA GLN A 31 11.35 18.05 -22.91
C GLN A 31 10.21 18.74 -23.65
N LYS A 32 9.30 17.96 -24.26
CA LYS A 32 8.14 18.49 -25.01
C LYS A 32 7.13 19.20 -24.09
N GLY A 33 6.99 18.75 -22.84
CA GLY A 33 6.06 19.31 -21.88
C GLY A 33 6.48 20.68 -21.31
N HIS A 34 7.71 21.14 -21.57
CA HIS A 34 8.23 22.42 -21.07
C HIS A 34 8.04 22.63 -19.56
N PHE A 35 8.21 21.57 -18.77
CA PHE A 35 8.04 21.63 -17.32
C PHE A 35 9.12 22.47 -16.64
N ASP A 36 8.75 23.26 -15.67
CA ASP A 36 9.67 24.07 -14.85
C ASP A 36 10.40 23.23 -13.81
N MET A 37 9.74 22.16 -13.32
CA MET A 37 10.20 21.36 -12.22
C MET A 37 9.92 19.88 -12.45
N VAL A 38 10.81 19.03 -11.92
CA VAL A 38 10.59 17.58 -11.79
C VAL A 38 10.95 17.11 -10.41
N VAL A 39 10.08 16.29 -9.83
CA VAL A 39 10.31 15.61 -8.53
C VAL A 39 10.31 14.11 -8.79
N SER A 40 11.33 13.41 -8.31
CA SER A 40 11.42 11.95 -8.46
C SER A 40 11.51 11.25 -7.12
N SER A 41 10.60 10.31 -6.88
CA SER A 41 10.62 9.39 -5.74
C SER A 41 11.57 8.19 -5.94
N GLY A 42 12.23 8.09 -7.09
CA GLY A 42 13.17 7.01 -7.40
C GLY A 42 14.49 7.13 -6.66
N GLY A 43 14.91 6.06 -5.94
CA GLY A 43 16.17 5.99 -5.21
C GLY A 43 17.33 5.35 -6.00
N ASN A 44 17.33 5.37 -7.32
CA ASN A 44 18.35 4.77 -8.18
C ASN A 44 19.29 5.85 -8.76
N LYS A 45 20.60 5.55 -8.84
CA LYS A 45 21.62 6.45 -9.42
C LYS A 45 21.32 6.88 -10.85
N LEU A 46 20.71 6.00 -11.67
CA LEU A 46 20.34 6.29 -13.04
C LEU A 46 19.27 7.40 -13.15
N ILE A 47 18.40 7.52 -12.16
CA ILE A 47 17.32 8.52 -12.16
C ILE A 47 17.88 9.94 -12.26
N SER A 48 18.92 10.28 -11.50
CA SER A 48 19.51 11.63 -11.54
C SER A 48 20.08 11.98 -12.91
N VAL A 49 20.61 10.99 -13.63
CA VAL A 49 21.08 11.15 -15.02
C VAL A 49 19.90 11.41 -15.96
N LEU A 50 18.85 10.60 -15.87
CA LEU A 50 17.65 10.78 -16.67
C LEU A 50 17.01 12.15 -16.44
N LEU A 51 16.91 12.58 -15.18
CA LEU A 51 16.39 13.91 -14.86
C LEU A 51 17.25 15.04 -15.42
N ALA A 52 18.57 14.89 -15.42
CA ALA A 52 19.45 15.87 -16.06
C ALA A 52 19.25 15.92 -17.58
N MET A 53 19.03 14.76 -18.23
CA MET A 53 18.78 14.68 -19.69
C MET A 53 17.47 15.35 -20.11
N THR A 54 16.50 15.52 -19.21
CA THR A 54 15.24 16.23 -19.52
C THR A 54 15.45 17.72 -19.82
N GLY A 55 16.55 18.32 -19.39
CA GLY A 55 16.79 19.75 -19.48
C GLY A 55 15.98 20.61 -18.52
N ILE A 56 15.11 20.02 -17.69
CA ILE A 56 14.31 20.73 -16.69
C ILE A 56 15.25 21.38 -15.67
N LYS A 57 15.04 22.66 -15.37
CA LYS A 57 15.94 23.43 -14.52
C LYS A 57 15.87 23.02 -13.06
N GLN A 58 14.68 22.80 -12.51
CA GLN A 58 14.46 22.42 -11.12
C GLN A 58 14.26 20.91 -11.01
N ARG A 59 15.25 20.20 -10.46
CA ARG A 59 15.27 18.74 -10.35
C ARG A 59 15.46 18.32 -8.91
N TYR A 60 14.44 17.71 -8.31
CA TYR A 60 14.42 17.24 -6.93
C TYR A 60 14.37 15.70 -6.89
N GLY A 61 15.14 15.09 -6.02
CA GLY A 61 15.18 13.64 -5.90
C GLY A 61 16.01 13.20 -4.70
N TYR A 62 16.05 11.92 -4.41
CA TYR A 62 16.84 11.40 -3.31
C TYR A 62 18.35 11.42 -3.60
N TYR A 63 19.11 11.68 -2.55
CA TYR A 63 20.57 11.53 -2.57
C TYR A 63 20.94 10.05 -2.75
N THR A 64 21.64 9.74 -3.84
CA THR A 64 22.10 8.38 -4.18
C THR A 64 23.62 8.32 -4.39
N GLY A 65 24.33 9.37 -4.00
CA GLY A 65 25.79 9.53 -4.14
C GLY A 65 26.18 10.86 -4.81
N LYS A 66 27.48 11.06 -5.03
CA LYS A 66 28.03 12.32 -5.57
C LYS A 66 27.37 12.76 -6.89
N LEU A 67 27.04 11.80 -7.77
CA LEU A 67 26.43 12.12 -9.06
C LEU A 67 25.05 12.78 -8.89
N SER A 68 24.22 12.28 -7.99
CA SER A 68 22.92 12.90 -7.71
C SER A 68 23.07 14.30 -7.12
N GLN A 69 24.11 14.53 -6.32
CA GLN A 69 24.40 15.83 -5.72
C GLN A 69 24.78 16.89 -6.78
N ILE A 70 25.42 16.45 -7.89
CA ILE A 70 25.83 17.35 -8.99
C ILE A 70 24.66 17.59 -9.96
N LEU A 71 23.89 16.54 -10.29
CA LEU A 71 22.88 16.56 -11.35
C LEU A 71 21.51 17.06 -10.89
N LEU A 72 21.20 16.96 -9.59
CA LEU A 72 19.94 17.48 -9.04
C LEU A 72 20.12 18.90 -8.50
N THR A 73 19.09 19.72 -8.62
CA THR A 73 19.03 21.02 -7.94
C THR A 73 19.06 20.85 -6.43
N LYS A 74 18.37 19.80 -5.95
CA LYS A 74 18.40 19.39 -4.55
C LYS A 74 18.37 17.87 -4.46
N ALA A 75 19.42 17.29 -3.88
CA ALA A 75 19.48 15.89 -3.51
C ALA A 75 19.10 15.75 -2.04
N VAL A 76 17.93 15.15 -1.77
CA VAL A 76 17.36 15.01 -0.43
C VAL A 76 17.80 13.69 0.19
N PRO A 77 18.31 13.65 1.43
CA PRO A 77 18.61 12.39 2.10
C PRO A 77 17.36 11.52 2.27
N LEU A 78 17.44 10.23 1.94
CA LEU A 78 16.35 9.30 2.16
C LEU A 78 16.38 8.79 3.61
N ASN A 79 15.48 9.30 4.44
CA ASN A 79 15.30 8.82 5.81
C ASN A 79 14.31 7.64 5.85
N LYS A 80 14.82 6.41 5.96
CA LYS A 80 14.00 5.19 6.04
C LYS A 80 13.48 4.87 7.45
N LYS A 81 13.72 5.74 8.44
CA LYS A 81 13.26 5.55 9.82
C LYS A 81 11.99 6.32 10.15
N GLN A 82 11.20 6.64 9.15
CA GLN A 82 9.96 7.40 9.27
C GLN A 82 8.89 6.84 8.34
N TYR A 83 7.64 7.25 8.56
CA TYR A 83 6.51 6.87 7.71
C TYR A 83 6.75 7.27 6.24
N ALA A 84 6.36 6.42 5.29
CA ALA A 84 6.62 6.63 3.87
C ALA A 84 6.05 7.96 3.32
N CYS A 85 4.90 8.41 3.82
CA CYS A 85 4.36 9.71 3.46
C CYS A 85 5.34 10.84 3.80
N ALA A 86 5.94 10.81 4.98
CA ALA A 86 6.96 11.80 5.38
C ALA A 86 8.22 11.72 4.50
N MET A 87 8.61 10.50 4.06
CA MET A 87 9.72 10.36 3.10
C MET A 87 9.42 11.09 1.79
N TYR A 88 8.21 10.97 1.26
CA TYR A 88 7.82 11.68 0.03
C TYR A 88 7.72 13.19 0.26
N HIS A 89 7.24 13.62 1.42
CA HIS A 89 7.23 15.05 1.81
C HIS A 89 8.63 15.65 1.86
N ASP A 90 9.63 14.90 2.33
CA ASP A 90 11.01 15.38 2.35
C ASP A 90 11.50 15.84 0.97
N LEU A 91 11.03 15.21 -0.11
CA LEU A 91 11.39 15.59 -1.48
C LEU A 91 10.90 17.00 -1.86
N ILE A 92 9.77 17.43 -1.32
CA ILE A 92 9.17 18.74 -1.63
C ILE A 92 9.43 19.78 -0.54
N THR A 93 10.07 19.42 0.57
CA THR A 93 10.46 20.37 1.64
C THR A 93 11.26 21.58 1.11
N PRO A 94 12.14 21.44 0.09
CA PRO A 94 12.81 22.61 -0.49
C PRO A 94 11.89 23.57 -1.24
N ILE A 95 10.65 23.16 -1.54
CA ILE A 95 9.66 23.91 -2.32
C ILE A 95 8.57 24.48 -1.41
N THR A 96 8.14 23.70 -0.43
CA THR A 96 7.06 24.08 0.49
C THR A 96 7.33 23.58 1.90
N ALA A 97 6.99 24.41 2.89
CA ALA A 97 7.03 24.02 4.29
C ALA A 97 5.78 23.24 4.75
N HIS A 98 4.75 23.17 3.89
CA HIS A 98 3.52 22.41 4.21
C HIS A 98 3.81 20.92 4.33
N LYS A 99 3.34 20.29 5.40
CA LYS A 99 3.41 18.86 5.64
C LYS A 99 2.02 18.32 5.90
N THR A 100 1.66 17.26 5.19
CA THR A 100 0.50 16.43 5.51
C THR A 100 0.95 15.21 6.31
N GLU A 101 0.24 14.89 7.38
CA GLU A 101 0.57 13.72 8.20
C GLU A 101 0.05 12.43 7.59
N LEU A 102 -1.05 12.51 6.86
CA LEU A 102 -1.72 11.38 6.22
C LEU A 102 -1.86 11.63 4.71
N PRO A 103 -1.86 10.56 3.89
CA PRO A 103 -2.21 10.69 2.48
C PRO A 103 -3.66 11.15 2.35
N GLU A 104 -3.95 11.94 1.32
CA GLU A 104 -5.29 12.42 0.98
C GLU A 104 -5.69 11.91 -0.40
N ILE A 105 -6.97 11.62 -0.57
CA ILE A 105 -7.57 11.20 -1.84
C ILE A 105 -8.87 11.97 -2.08
N ASN A 106 -9.19 12.21 -3.35
CA ASN A 106 -10.41 12.92 -3.76
C ASN A 106 -11.60 11.97 -3.78
N VAL A 107 -11.98 11.49 -2.59
CA VAL A 107 -13.20 10.72 -2.35
C VAL A 107 -13.91 11.36 -1.18
N ALA A 108 -15.16 11.75 -1.38
CA ALA A 108 -15.96 12.37 -0.33
C ALA A 108 -16.02 11.47 0.92
N PRO A 109 -16.07 12.05 2.12
CA PRO A 109 -16.35 11.29 3.33
C PRO A 109 -17.62 10.44 3.18
N GLN A 110 -17.57 9.19 3.62
CA GLN A 110 -18.69 8.26 3.52
C GLN A 110 -19.42 8.17 4.86
N GLU A 111 -20.74 7.98 4.80
CA GLU A 111 -21.50 7.56 5.97
C GLU A 111 -21.10 6.14 6.35
N LYS A 112 -20.76 5.93 7.62
CA LYS A 112 -20.33 4.63 8.11
C LYS A 112 -21.53 3.78 8.51
N PHE A 113 -21.50 2.54 8.05
CA PHE A 113 -22.44 1.54 8.52
C PHE A 113 -21.96 0.99 9.88
N PRO A 114 -22.75 1.16 10.95
CA PRO A 114 -22.35 0.70 12.26
C PRO A 114 -22.23 -0.83 12.30
N ASN A 115 -21.37 -1.32 13.16
CA ASN A 115 -21.13 -2.75 13.36
C ASN A 115 -20.61 -3.52 12.12
N THR A 116 -20.04 -2.80 11.13
CA THR A 116 -19.51 -3.39 9.90
C THR A 116 -18.00 -3.54 9.94
N VAL A 117 -17.52 -4.69 9.46
CA VAL A 117 -16.10 -4.97 9.26
C VAL A 117 -15.86 -5.34 7.80
N LEU A 118 -15.10 -4.53 7.09
CA LEU A 118 -14.63 -4.85 5.74
C LEU A 118 -13.33 -5.63 5.84
N ILE A 119 -13.22 -6.74 5.11
CA ILE A 119 -12.02 -7.59 5.02
C ILE A 119 -11.49 -7.56 3.58
N HIS A 120 -10.19 -7.29 3.43
CA HIS A 120 -9.46 -7.42 2.17
C HIS A 120 -8.20 -8.29 2.40
N PRO A 121 -8.29 -9.62 2.19
CA PRO A 121 -7.27 -10.58 2.61
C PRO A 121 -6.06 -10.60 1.67
N GLY A 122 -6.21 -10.09 0.46
CA GLY A 122 -5.30 -10.29 -0.65
C GLY A 122 -4.04 -9.44 -0.63
N VAL A 123 -3.08 -9.90 -1.41
CA VAL A 123 -1.85 -9.19 -1.79
C VAL A 123 -1.62 -9.36 -3.28
N SER A 124 -0.91 -8.44 -3.93
CA SER A 124 -0.73 -8.50 -5.38
C SER A 124 -0.08 -9.82 -5.83
N LYS A 125 -0.59 -10.40 -6.90
CA LYS A 125 -0.07 -11.63 -7.53
C LYS A 125 1.42 -11.48 -7.89
N MET A 126 1.85 -10.27 -8.27
CA MET A 126 3.26 -9.98 -8.50
C MET A 126 4.10 -10.16 -7.22
N SER A 127 3.58 -9.82 -6.04
CA SER A 127 4.28 -10.03 -4.76
C SER A 127 4.41 -11.52 -4.48
N VAL A 128 3.32 -12.27 -4.62
CA VAL A 128 3.32 -13.73 -4.42
C VAL A 128 4.30 -14.42 -5.36
N ASN A 129 4.28 -14.11 -6.65
CA ASN A 129 5.17 -14.68 -7.66
C ASN A 129 6.66 -14.38 -7.40
N LYS A 130 6.95 -13.35 -6.62
CA LYS A 130 8.32 -13.00 -6.19
C LYS A 130 8.68 -13.56 -4.81
N GLY A 131 7.86 -14.41 -4.23
CA GLY A 131 8.06 -14.95 -2.88
C GLY A 131 7.87 -13.93 -1.76
N MET A 132 7.23 -12.80 -2.04
CA MET A 132 6.94 -11.78 -1.03
C MET A 132 5.63 -12.11 -0.32
N ILE A 133 5.68 -13.02 0.65
CA ILE A 133 4.53 -13.46 1.42
C ILE A 133 4.27 -12.45 2.54
N LYS A 134 3.10 -11.79 2.51
CA LYS A 134 2.73 -10.70 3.44
C LYS A 134 1.32 -10.86 4.04
N THR A 135 0.71 -12.02 3.87
CA THR A 135 -0.64 -12.31 4.37
C THR A 135 -0.67 -13.68 5.03
N VAL A 136 -1.62 -13.90 5.90
CA VAL A 136 -1.92 -15.23 6.48
C VAL A 136 -2.66 -16.09 5.46
N GLY A 137 -2.78 -17.40 5.74
CA GLY A 137 -3.49 -18.33 4.88
C GLY A 137 -4.99 -18.05 4.77
N ALA A 138 -5.61 -18.53 3.70
CA ALA A 138 -7.06 -18.37 3.47
C ALA A 138 -7.91 -18.99 4.59
N ASP A 139 -7.42 -20.03 5.24
CA ASP A 139 -8.09 -20.69 6.37
C ASP A 139 -8.23 -19.74 7.56
N VAL A 140 -7.15 -19.04 7.90
CA VAL A 140 -7.17 -18.03 8.97
C VAL A 140 -8.16 -16.90 8.64
N TRP A 141 -8.21 -16.46 7.38
CA TRP A 141 -9.17 -15.45 6.95
C TRP A 141 -10.62 -15.94 7.03
N ALA A 142 -10.88 -17.20 6.65
CA ALA A 142 -12.22 -17.80 6.77
C ALA A 142 -12.66 -17.87 8.24
N ASP A 143 -11.76 -18.28 9.13
CA ASP A 143 -12.02 -18.30 10.57
C ASP A 143 -12.28 -16.89 11.12
N VAL A 144 -11.56 -15.86 10.65
CA VAL A 144 -11.83 -14.45 11.01
C VAL A 144 -13.24 -14.04 10.61
N VAL A 145 -13.66 -14.35 9.39
CA VAL A 145 -15.04 -14.07 8.91
C VAL A 145 -16.05 -14.75 9.81
N SER A 146 -15.88 -16.05 10.06
CA SER A 146 -16.81 -16.85 10.89
C SER A 146 -16.92 -16.30 12.30
N LEU A 147 -15.80 -16.03 12.98
CA LEU A 147 -15.78 -15.47 14.34
C LEU A 147 -16.44 -14.09 14.42
N LEU A 148 -16.26 -13.24 13.42
CA LEU A 148 -16.91 -11.93 13.39
C LEU A 148 -18.43 -12.06 13.17
N LEU A 149 -18.86 -12.98 12.31
CA LEU A 149 -20.29 -13.28 12.10
C LEU A 149 -20.95 -13.83 13.38
N GLU A 150 -20.28 -14.75 14.09
CA GLU A 150 -20.74 -15.28 15.39
C GLU A 150 -20.90 -14.18 16.46
N GLN A 151 -20.08 -13.12 16.37
CA GLN A 151 -20.21 -11.94 17.23
C GLN A 151 -21.29 -10.95 16.77
N GLY A 152 -22.06 -11.29 15.74
CA GLY A 152 -23.11 -10.44 15.19
C GLY A 152 -22.62 -9.24 14.40
N LYS A 153 -21.35 -9.24 13.95
CA LYS A 153 -20.83 -8.21 13.05
C LYS A 153 -21.36 -8.40 11.64
N HIS A 154 -21.58 -7.31 10.92
CA HIS A 154 -21.80 -7.38 9.47
C HIS A 154 -20.44 -7.42 8.78
N VAL A 155 -20.12 -8.52 8.11
CA VAL A 155 -18.84 -8.73 7.44
C VAL A 155 -18.97 -8.50 5.95
N MET A 156 -18.15 -7.60 5.42
CA MET A 156 -18.00 -7.34 4.00
C MET A 156 -16.67 -7.92 3.52
N LEU A 157 -16.68 -8.80 2.52
CA LEU A 157 -15.46 -9.39 1.94
C LEU A 157 -15.20 -8.78 0.58
N ALA A 158 -14.04 -8.13 0.40
CA ALA A 158 -13.63 -7.53 -0.87
C ALA A 158 -12.28 -8.06 -1.34
N GLY A 159 -12.04 -7.96 -2.65
CA GLY A 159 -10.78 -8.33 -3.28
C GLY A 159 -10.76 -7.92 -4.74
N GLY A 160 -9.57 -7.75 -5.29
CA GLY A 160 -9.34 -7.48 -6.70
C GLY A 160 -9.21 -8.78 -7.54
N PRO A 161 -8.97 -8.66 -8.85
CA PRO A 161 -8.79 -9.82 -9.73
C PRO A 161 -7.64 -10.75 -9.32
N ASP A 162 -6.60 -10.21 -8.69
CA ASP A 162 -5.45 -10.95 -8.21
C ASP A 162 -5.79 -11.85 -6.98
N ASP A 163 -6.89 -11.55 -6.29
CA ASP A 163 -7.26 -12.20 -5.03
C ASP A 163 -8.23 -13.37 -5.22
N LYS A 164 -8.51 -13.77 -6.47
CA LYS A 164 -9.50 -14.80 -6.80
C LYS A 164 -9.33 -16.06 -5.95
N GLU A 165 -8.14 -16.62 -5.93
CA GLU A 165 -7.86 -17.91 -5.27
C GLU A 165 -8.10 -17.84 -3.75
N VAL A 166 -7.63 -16.76 -3.11
CA VAL A 166 -7.83 -16.58 -1.66
C VAL A 166 -9.29 -16.33 -1.33
N ILE A 167 -10.00 -15.54 -2.14
CA ILE A 167 -11.43 -15.27 -1.94
C ILE A 167 -12.27 -16.54 -2.11
N GLU A 168 -12.07 -17.30 -3.20
CA GLU A 168 -12.79 -18.56 -3.43
C GLU A 168 -12.53 -19.58 -2.32
N SER A 169 -11.29 -19.65 -1.80
CA SER A 169 -10.97 -20.51 -0.67
C SER A 169 -11.68 -20.07 0.63
N ILE A 170 -11.80 -18.76 0.89
CA ILE A 170 -12.56 -18.24 2.03
C ILE A 170 -14.05 -18.59 1.87
N LEU A 171 -14.65 -18.27 0.70
CA LEU A 171 -16.07 -18.50 0.43
C LEU A 171 -16.47 -19.96 0.53
N SER A 172 -15.57 -20.90 0.20
CA SER A 172 -15.84 -22.33 0.36
C SER A 172 -16.02 -22.80 1.82
N LYS A 173 -15.70 -21.94 2.81
CA LYS A 173 -15.70 -22.27 4.24
C LYS A 173 -16.64 -21.41 5.07
N VAL A 174 -17.15 -20.31 4.52
CA VAL A 174 -18.05 -19.39 5.21
C VAL A 174 -19.49 -19.58 4.73
N ASP A 175 -20.46 -19.26 5.57
CA ASP A 175 -21.88 -19.26 5.18
C ASP A 175 -22.20 -17.97 4.39
N GLU A 176 -22.15 -18.04 3.07
CA GLU A 176 -22.48 -16.93 2.18
C GLU A 176 -23.95 -16.48 2.28
N ASN A 177 -24.85 -17.33 2.83
CA ASN A 177 -26.27 -17.00 3.00
C ASN A 177 -26.54 -16.28 4.32
N SER A 178 -25.54 -16.08 5.17
CA SER A 178 -25.70 -15.32 6.40
C SER A 178 -26.22 -13.91 6.10
N PRO A 179 -27.28 -13.42 6.76
CA PRO A 179 -27.82 -12.07 6.57
C PRO A 179 -26.81 -10.97 6.94
N ASN A 180 -25.78 -11.33 7.71
CA ASN A 180 -24.71 -10.43 8.14
C ASN A 180 -23.45 -10.57 7.26
N PHE A 181 -23.50 -11.29 6.14
CA PHE A 181 -22.37 -11.42 5.23
C PHE A 181 -22.68 -10.79 3.87
N THR A 182 -21.74 -10.03 3.34
CA THR A 182 -21.84 -9.48 1.98
C THR A 182 -20.54 -9.69 1.21
N ASN A 183 -20.64 -10.44 0.12
CA ASN A 183 -19.54 -10.63 -0.81
C ASN A 183 -19.45 -9.48 -1.81
N TYR A 184 -18.37 -8.68 -1.76
CA TYR A 184 -18.05 -7.60 -2.68
C TYR A 184 -16.97 -7.96 -3.70
N TYR A 185 -16.48 -9.19 -3.72
CA TYR A 185 -15.53 -9.64 -4.73
C TYR A 185 -16.08 -9.44 -6.15
N GLY A 186 -15.28 -8.77 -7.00
CA GLY A 186 -15.68 -8.44 -8.37
C GLY A 186 -16.72 -7.33 -8.51
N LYS A 187 -17.19 -6.72 -7.41
CA LYS A 187 -18.15 -5.60 -7.44
C LYS A 187 -17.47 -4.23 -7.42
N THR A 188 -16.24 -4.12 -6.93
CA THR A 188 -15.42 -2.90 -7.03
C THR A 188 -14.68 -2.92 -8.37
N ARG A 189 -14.94 -1.92 -9.22
CA ARG A 189 -14.36 -1.83 -10.58
C ARG A 189 -13.16 -0.90 -10.65
N SER A 190 -12.95 -0.10 -9.61
CA SER A 190 -11.89 0.90 -9.51
C SER A 190 -11.36 1.02 -8.09
N LEU A 191 -10.20 1.65 -7.93
CA LEU A 191 -9.70 2.03 -6.59
C LEU A 191 -10.64 3.03 -5.90
N LYS A 192 -11.38 3.83 -6.66
CA LYS A 192 -12.39 4.76 -6.11
C LYS A 192 -13.55 3.99 -5.49
N ASP A 193 -14.06 2.95 -6.16
CA ASP A 193 -15.12 2.10 -5.61
C ASP A 193 -14.66 1.42 -4.32
N LEU A 194 -13.42 0.91 -4.31
CA LEU A 194 -12.83 0.32 -3.10
C LEU A 194 -12.68 1.35 -1.98
N ALA A 195 -12.28 2.59 -2.30
CA ALA A 195 -12.16 3.66 -1.31
C ALA A 195 -13.53 4.02 -0.70
N VAL A 196 -14.58 4.11 -1.52
CA VAL A 196 -15.96 4.31 -1.04
C VAL A 196 -16.36 3.18 -0.09
N LEU A 197 -16.15 1.93 -0.48
CA LEU A 197 -16.49 0.77 0.34
C LEU A 197 -15.71 0.76 1.67
N ILE A 198 -14.40 1.05 1.65
CA ILE A 198 -13.59 1.20 2.86
C ILE A 198 -14.12 2.34 3.73
N GLY A 199 -14.50 3.46 3.11
CA GLY A 199 -15.06 4.62 3.82
C GLY A 199 -16.38 4.31 4.53
N GLN A 200 -17.20 3.42 3.99
CA GLN A 200 -18.48 2.99 4.55
C GLN A 200 -18.32 1.99 5.72
N ALA A 201 -17.22 1.27 5.79
CA ALA A 201 -16.99 0.35 6.88
C ALA A 201 -16.66 1.07 8.20
N GLU A 202 -17.17 0.56 9.32
CA GLU A 202 -16.75 1.03 10.65
C GLU A 202 -15.29 0.68 10.91
N LYS A 203 -14.90 -0.55 10.55
CA LYS A 203 -13.55 -1.08 10.70
C LYS A 203 -13.10 -1.76 9.41
N PHE A 204 -11.82 -1.66 9.11
CA PHE A 204 -11.22 -2.27 7.94
C PHE A 204 -10.07 -3.19 8.35
N VAL A 205 -10.09 -4.44 7.88
CA VAL A 205 -9.06 -5.46 8.16
C VAL A 205 -8.40 -5.86 6.85
N CYS A 206 -7.08 -5.80 6.77
CA CYS A 206 -6.37 -6.10 5.53
C CYS A 206 -4.96 -6.64 5.78
N SER A 207 -4.33 -7.09 4.71
CA SER A 207 -2.90 -7.37 4.65
C SER A 207 -2.09 -6.10 4.38
N ASP A 208 -0.76 -6.14 4.57
CA ASP A 208 0.17 -5.10 4.10
C ASP A 208 0.18 -5.03 2.57
N SER A 209 -0.75 -4.27 2.02
CA SER A 209 -0.98 -4.11 0.57
C SER A 209 -1.55 -2.72 0.25
N ALA A 210 -1.76 -2.41 -1.03
CA ALA A 210 -2.27 -1.09 -1.46
C ALA A 210 -3.58 -0.66 -0.77
N PRO A 211 -4.58 -1.53 -0.54
CA PRO A 211 -5.80 -1.19 0.20
C PRO A 211 -5.56 -0.61 1.61
N LEU A 212 -4.50 -1.03 2.31
CA LEU A 212 -4.10 -0.45 3.59
C LEU A 212 -3.95 1.08 3.49
N HIS A 213 -3.23 1.55 2.49
CA HIS A 213 -2.99 2.98 2.30
C HIS A 213 -4.25 3.74 1.89
N VAL A 214 -5.17 3.08 1.19
CA VAL A 214 -6.50 3.63 0.91
C VAL A 214 -7.30 3.76 2.22
N GLY A 215 -7.25 2.77 3.11
CA GLY A 215 -7.88 2.83 4.42
C GLY A 215 -7.38 4.01 5.27
N VAL A 216 -6.07 4.25 5.25
CA VAL A 216 -5.46 5.41 5.91
C VAL A 216 -5.99 6.72 5.30
N ALA A 217 -6.01 6.82 3.97
CA ALA A 217 -6.47 8.03 3.28
C ALA A 217 -7.98 8.31 3.49
N MET A 218 -8.80 7.27 3.60
CA MET A 218 -10.23 7.36 3.93
C MET A 218 -10.49 7.61 5.42
N LYS A 219 -9.43 7.63 6.26
CA LYS A 219 -9.54 7.78 7.72
C LYS A 219 -10.44 6.72 8.35
N THR A 220 -10.45 5.52 7.78
CA THR A 220 -11.17 4.36 8.34
C THR A 220 -10.26 3.64 9.33
N ARG A 221 -10.79 3.31 10.52
CA ARG A 221 -10.03 2.54 11.52
C ARG A 221 -9.59 1.21 10.94
N THR A 222 -8.28 1.04 10.77
CA THR A 222 -7.70 -0.03 9.97
C THR A 222 -6.84 -0.95 10.83
N TYR A 223 -6.99 -2.24 10.63
CA TYR A 223 -6.25 -3.32 11.28
C TYR A 223 -5.49 -4.08 10.20
N ALA A 224 -4.17 -3.97 10.20
CA ALA A 224 -3.36 -4.50 9.10
C ALA A 224 -2.38 -5.57 9.59
N ILE A 225 -2.34 -6.70 8.88
CA ILE A 225 -1.41 -7.78 9.16
C ILE A 225 -0.02 -7.40 8.65
N PHE A 226 0.95 -7.45 9.57
CA PHE A 226 2.36 -7.20 9.28
C PHE A 226 3.21 -8.43 9.64
N GLY A 227 3.87 -8.98 8.64
CA GLY A 227 4.84 -10.05 8.78
C GLY A 227 6.26 -9.56 8.51
N PRO A 228 6.78 -9.73 7.28
CA PRO A 228 8.18 -9.48 6.95
C PRO A 228 8.54 -8.01 6.68
N THR A 229 7.59 -7.11 6.73
CA THR A 229 7.74 -5.67 6.46
C THR A 229 7.82 -4.84 7.73
N ASP A 230 8.29 -3.59 7.62
CA ASP A 230 8.39 -2.65 8.73
C ASP A 230 7.12 -1.79 8.83
N ASP A 231 6.28 -2.08 9.81
CA ASP A 231 5.07 -1.32 10.09
C ASP A 231 5.36 0.17 10.34
N LYS A 232 6.45 0.52 11.04
CA LYS A 232 6.82 1.90 11.35
C LYS A 232 7.09 2.75 10.10
N MET A 233 7.50 2.10 9.01
CA MET A 233 7.69 2.77 7.72
C MET A 233 6.42 2.86 6.89
N LEU A 234 5.50 1.90 7.05
CA LEU A 234 4.37 1.73 6.13
C LEU A 234 3.07 2.32 6.63
N ILE A 235 2.94 2.56 7.94
CA ILE A 235 1.73 3.16 8.52
C ILE A 235 2.06 4.39 9.38
N PRO A 236 1.12 5.34 9.50
CA PRO A 236 1.27 6.47 10.39
C PRO A 236 1.29 6.02 11.86
N GLN A 237 2.01 6.74 12.70
CA GLN A 237 1.98 6.56 14.15
C GLN A 237 0.74 7.28 14.71
N SER A 238 -0.42 6.63 14.64
CA SER A 238 -1.71 7.16 15.09
C SER A 238 -2.64 6.03 15.48
N ASP A 239 -3.69 6.33 16.23
CA ASP A 239 -4.74 5.38 16.62
C ASP A 239 -5.62 4.92 15.43
N LEU A 240 -5.42 5.51 14.26
CA LEU A 240 -6.15 5.17 13.03
C LEU A 240 -5.79 3.77 12.52
N VAL A 241 -4.54 3.33 12.71
CA VAL A 241 -4.06 2.06 12.18
C VAL A 241 -3.40 1.22 13.27
N THR A 242 -3.88 0.00 13.43
CA THR A 242 -3.30 -1.00 14.32
C THR A 242 -2.55 -2.05 13.49
N ALA A 243 -1.25 -2.21 13.73
CA ALA A 243 -0.47 -3.30 13.16
C ALA A 243 -0.69 -4.59 13.94
N ILE A 244 -1.21 -5.62 13.29
CA ILE A 244 -1.35 -6.97 13.87
C ILE A 244 -0.09 -7.75 13.50
N LYS A 245 0.64 -8.20 14.51
CA LYS A 245 1.93 -8.90 14.36
C LYS A 245 1.94 -10.18 15.18
N ALA A 246 2.59 -11.22 14.65
CA ALA A 246 2.87 -12.40 15.46
C ALA A 246 3.82 -12.04 16.60
N ASN A 247 3.66 -12.75 17.72
CA ASN A 247 4.64 -12.70 18.81
C ASN A 247 5.82 -13.59 18.44
N ASP A 248 6.73 -13.05 17.64
CA ASP A 248 7.90 -13.77 17.11
C ASP A 248 9.22 -13.11 17.55
N SER A 249 10.28 -13.92 17.59
CA SER A 249 11.64 -13.50 17.90
C SER A 249 12.53 -13.39 16.65
N CYS A 250 11.97 -13.19 15.47
CA CYS A 250 12.70 -13.14 14.21
C CYS A 250 13.74 -12.00 14.19
N SER A 251 15.02 -12.36 14.17
CA SER A 251 16.13 -11.41 14.22
C SER A 251 16.42 -10.72 12.87
N ILE A 252 15.83 -11.21 11.76
CA ILE A 252 16.08 -10.69 10.41
C ILE A 252 14.98 -9.76 9.90
N LYS A 253 13.92 -9.52 10.68
CA LYS A 253 12.87 -8.54 10.34
C LYS A 253 13.39 -7.10 10.45
N PRO A 254 13.02 -6.22 9.50
CA PRO A 254 12.20 -6.43 8.29
C PRO A 254 13.03 -7.00 7.13
N CYS A 255 12.72 -8.21 6.67
CA CYS A 255 13.52 -8.89 5.63
C CYS A 255 13.16 -8.46 4.20
N LEU A 256 11.93 -8.09 3.90
CA LEU A 256 11.53 -7.69 2.53
C LEU A 256 12.21 -6.40 2.06
N TRP A 257 12.59 -5.50 2.95
CA TRP A 257 13.35 -4.30 2.59
C TRP A 257 14.77 -4.58 2.15
N ALA A 258 15.41 -5.58 2.77
CA ALA A 258 16.79 -5.96 2.46
C ALA A 258 16.87 -6.90 1.26
N HIS A 259 15.99 -7.89 1.18
CA HIS A 259 16.11 -9.02 0.24
C HIS A 259 15.04 -9.03 -0.85
N ARG A 260 13.98 -8.24 -0.75
CA ARG A 260 12.81 -8.18 -1.65
C ARG A 260 12.01 -9.47 -1.77
N GLN A 261 12.30 -10.47 -0.94
CA GLN A 261 11.57 -11.72 -0.82
C GLN A 261 11.79 -12.31 0.57
N THR A 262 10.90 -13.18 1.02
CA THR A 262 11.11 -13.91 2.26
C THR A 262 12.25 -14.92 2.08
N THR A 263 13.12 -15.03 3.07
CA THR A 263 14.26 -15.94 3.07
C THR A 263 14.09 -17.09 4.04
N CYS A 264 12.97 -17.14 4.77
CA CYS A 264 12.65 -18.19 5.71
C CYS A 264 11.51 -19.09 5.19
N GLU A 265 11.54 -20.37 5.54
CA GLU A 265 10.54 -21.36 5.14
C GLU A 265 9.37 -21.44 6.14
N ASN A 266 9.63 -21.17 7.42
CA ASN A 266 8.65 -21.31 8.51
C ASN A 266 7.71 -20.11 8.69
N LEU A 267 8.02 -18.94 8.14
CA LEU A 267 7.21 -17.73 8.18
C LEU A 267 6.65 -17.37 9.57
N ASP A 268 7.47 -17.51 10.62
CA ASP A 268 7.05 -17.29 12.02
C ASP A 268 6.37 -15.93 12.23
N CYS A 269 6.80 -14.92 11.47
CA CYS A 269 6.20 -13.57 11.52
C CYS A 269 4.75 -13.51 10.99
N LEU A 270 4.24 -14.57 10.38
CA LEU A 270 2.86 -14.69 9.89
C LEU A 270 2.07 -15.77 10.65
N LYS A 271 2.61 -16.33 11.74
CA LYS A 271 1.88 -17.22 12.65
C LYS A 271 0.95 -16.40 13.54
N ILE A 272 -0.06 -15.80 12.90
CA ILE A 272 -1.12 -14.99 13.51
C ILE A 272 -2.40 -15.81 13.41
N THR A 273 -3.08 -15.99 14.52
CA THR A 273 -4.35 -16.74 14.56
C THR A 273 -5.54 -15.83 14.21
N ALA A 274 -6.66 -16.44 13.83
CA ALA A 274 -7.90 -15.70 13.62
C ALA A 274 -8.34 -14.95 14.89
N GLN A 275 -8.14 -15.58 16.07
CA GLN A 275 -8.47 -14.97 17.35
C GLN A 275 -7.61 -13.73 17.65
N ASP A 276 -6.32 -13.73 17.28
CA ASP A 276 -5.45 -12.55 17.44
C ASP A 276 -5.99 -11.38 16.61
N ILE A 277 -6.42 -11.66 15.37
CA ILE A 277 -7.00 -10.65 14.46
C ILE A 277 -8.31 -10.12 15.04
N VAL A 278 -9.23 -10.99 15.45
CA VAL A 278 -10.54 -10.61 16.00
C VAL A 278 -10.39 -9.84 17.31
N ASN A 279 -9.48 -10.25 18.19
CA ASN A 279 -9.19 -9.53 19.44
C ASN A 279 -8.68 -8.11 19.15
N ALA A 280 -7.78 -7.95 18.18
CA ALA A 280 -7.30 -6.63 17.77
C ALA A 280 -8.44 -5.76 17.20
N VAL A 281 -9.34 -6.34 16.41
CA VAL A 281 -10.50 -5.62 15.85
C VAL A 281 -11.47 -5.18 16.94
N ASN A 282 -11.59 -5.90 18.03
CA ASN A 282 -12.52 -5.60 19.14
C ASN A 282 -11.93 -4.65 20.19
N SER A 283 -10.63 -4.41 20.16
CA SER A 283 -9.97 -3.43 21.03
C SER A 283 -10.21 -1.99 20.54
#